data_1ca173958a086d78e1b4c8470eead9a8
#
_entry.id   1ca173958a086d78e1b4c8470eead9a8
#
_cell.length_a   1.000
_cell.length_b   1.000
_cell.length_c   1.000
_cell.angle_alpha   90.00
_cell.angle_beta   90.00
_cell.angle_gamma   90.00
#
_symmetry.space_group_name_H-M   'P 1'
#
loop_
_entity.id
_entity.type
_entity.pdbx_description
1 polymer ?
#
loop_
_entity_poly.entity_id
_entity_poly.type
_entity_poly.pdbx_seq_one_letter_code
_entity_poly.pdbx_strand_id
1 'polypeptide(L)'
;MKNKKINFFLSFTTIFSFFLFCFSFFAGKKNSVNSIKSALVNPSYNENIEKIIIQSPQKILVLKSEGKWWSCESRGIKIFADKKIVSNFTKNLTKIRNMYEISDSTNGRLELGLIEGSAQIVTVVGPNGKILSKLYFGASDSLSSRITVAAEKGKICYETEDDFSVCLKNDANFWSIPEIFFAIKNPSNLRLSSADLHTLLSLRHGKIYGENAFPKNAVFEKSVTLFGQYDSLQRVDFYKRKTQEGFEYFYSQTVEPQVVKDNAVFEVSSWTYERLQEILK
;
A
#
# COMPACT_ATOMS: atom_id res chain seq x y z
N MET A 1 -47.86 -54.11 27.91
CA MET A 1 -47.81 -52.72 28.36
C MET A 1 -46.42 -52.06 28.27
N LYS A 2 -45.33 -52.78 28.25
CA LYS A 2 -43.94 -52.20 28.19
C LYS A 2 -43.64 -51.45 26.90
N ASN A 3 -44.02 -51.93 25.74
CA ASN A 3 -43.66 -51.32 24.44
C ASN A 3 -44.37 -49.95 24.17
N LYS A 4 -45.54 -49.72 24.71
CA LYS A 4 -46.21 -48.42 24.55
C LYS A 4 -45.50 -47.27 25.27
N LYS A 5 -44.89 -47.51 26.43
CA LYS A 5 -44.12 -46.52 27.19
C LYS A 5 -42.78 -46.15 26.49
N ILE A 6 -42.15 -47.16 25.89
CA ILE A 6 -40.88 -46.95 25.16
C ILE A 6 -41.12 -46.10 23.89
N ASN A 7 -42.16 -46.41 23.15
CA ASN A 7 -42.50 -45.63 21.94
C ASN A 7 -42.92 -44.20 22.27
N PHE A 8 -43.62 -43.98 23.38
CA PHE A 8 -43.96 -42.63 23.82
C PHE A 8 -42.69 -41.83 24.22
N PHE A 9 -41.75 -42.45 24.91
CA PHE A 9 -40.52 -41.78 25.31
C PHE A 9 -39.62 -41.47 24.09
N LEU A 10 -39.53 -42.36 23.12
CA LEU A 10 -38.81 -42.11 21.87
C LEU A 10 -39.43 -40.95 21.05
N SER A 11 -40.74 -40.94 20.92
CA SER A 11 -41.43 -39.84 20.22
C SER A 11 -41.27 -38.49 20.92
N PHE A 12 -41.28 -38.47 22.25
CA PHE A 12 -41.11 -37.25 23.03
C PHE A 12 -39.69 -36.72 22.88
N THR A 13 -38.65 -37.57 22.96
CA THR A 13 -37.24 -37.16 22.76
C THR A 13 -36.98 -36.64 21.35
N THR A 14 -37.58 -37.25 20.32
CA THR A 14 -37.43 -36.79 18.93
C THR A 14 -38.07 -35.42 18.72
N ILE A 15 -39.30 -35.22 19.26
CA ILE A 15 -39.99 -33.92 19.16
C ILE A 15 -39.26 -32.85 19.96
N PHE A 16 -38.72 -33.18 21.12
CA PHE A 16 -37.95 -32.22 21.93
C PHE A 16 -36.61 -31.85 21.28
N SER A 17 -35.89 -32.81 20.70
CA SER A 17 -34.68 -32.53 19.93
C SER A 17 -34.95 -31.69 18.70
N PHE A 18 -36.05 -31.93 17.99
CA PHE A 18 -36.47 -31.11 16.87
C PHE A 18 -36.80 -29.67 17.30
N PHE A 19 -37.47 -29.51 18.44
CA PHE A 19 -37.77 -28.20 19.02
C PHE A 19 -36.50 -27.44 19.43
N LEU A 20 -35.53 -28.12 20.05
CA LEU A 20 -34.22 -27.52 20.38
C LEU A 20 -33.43 -27.15 19.14
N PHE A 21 -33.49 -27.96 18.09
CA PHE A 21 -32.87 -27.66 16.81
C PHE A 21 -33.52 -26.40 16.14
N CYS A 22 -34.85 -26.36 16.09
CA CYS A 22 -35.57 -25.21 15.59
C CYS A 22 -35.30 -23.95 16.42
N PHE A 23 -35.29 -24.08 17.76
CA PHE A 23 -35.01 -22.97 18.67
C PHE A 23 -33.57 -22.46 18.49
N SER A 24 -32.60 -23.35 18.33
CA SER A 24 -31.19 -23.02 18.01
C SER A 24 -31.09 -22.30 16.67
N PHE A 25 -31.84 -22.74 15.67
CA PHE A 25 -31.87 -22.13 14.35
C PHE A 25 -32.52 -20.73 14.35
N PHE A 26 -33.57 -20.52 15.17
CA PHE A 26 -34.23 -19.24 15.33
C PHE A 26 -33.49 -18.31 16.29
N ALA A 27 -32.88 -18.83 17.35
CA ALA A 27 -32.07 -18.05 18.26
C ALA A 27 -30.73 -17.58 17.61
N GLY A 28 -30.15 -18.40 16.71
CA GLY A 28 -28.96 -18.01 15.93
C GLY A 28 -29.19 -16.92 14.89
N LYS A 29 -30.44 -16.59 14.58
CA LYS A 29 -30.79 -15.59 13.56
C LYS A 29 -30.93 -14.15 14.07
N LYS A 30 -30.61 -13.87 15.32
CA LYS A 30 -30.74 -12.52 15.90
C LYS A 30 -29.43 -11.77 16.12
N ASN A 31 -28.36 -12.12 15.44
CA ASN A 31 -27.27 -11.18 15.24
C ASN A 31 -27.47 -10.50 13.90
N SER A 32 -28.39 -9.53 13.83
CA SER A 32 -28.34 -8.52 12.76
C SER A 32 -27.04 -7.77 12.97
N VAL A 33 -26.00 -8.15 12.21
CA VAL A 33 -24.76 -7.40 12.18
C VAL A 33 -25.14 -5.97 11.81
N ASN A 34 -24.98 -5.05 12.73
CA ASN A 34 -25.23 -3.65 12.46
C ASN A 34 -24.28 -3.21 11.36
N SER A 35 -24.81 -2.94 10.18
CA SER A 35 -24.03 -2.41 9.08
C SER A 35 -24.34 -0.93 8.90
N ILE A 36 -23.29 -0.16 8.73
CA ILE A 36 -23.40 1.26 8.37
C ILE A 36 -22.76 1.51 7.01
N LYS A 37 -23.28 2.48 6.27
CA LYS A 37 -22.60 2.99 5.07
C LYS A 37 -21.78 4.20 5.47
N SER A 38 -20.46 4.06 5.44
CA SER A 38 -19.52 5.12 5.83
C SER A 38 -18.22 5.02 5.06
N ALA A 39 -17.44 6.08 5.09
CA ALA A 39 -16.06 6.10 4.64
C ALA A 39 -15.12 6.07 5.86
N LEU A 40 -13.92 5.52 5.70
CA LEU A 40 -12.91 5.49 6.74
C LEU A 40 -12.34 6.89 7.03
N VAL A 41 -12.25 7.70 5.99
CA VAL A 41 -11.87 9.11 6.03
C VAL A 41 -12.99 9.90 5.34
N ASN A 42 -13.39 11.04 5.90
CA ASN A 42 -14.45 11.87 5.33
C ASN A 42 -14.12 12.17 3.84
N PRO A 43 -15.03 11.87 2.90
CA PRO A 43 -14.84 12.08 1.47
C PRO A 43 -14.44 13.52 1.08
N SER A 44 -14.91 14.52 1.84
CA SER A 44 -14.57 15.93 1.60
C SER A 44 -13.08 16.25 1.78
N TYR A 45 -12.32 15.36 2.40
CA TYR A 45 -10.87 15.56 2.61
C TYR A 45 -10.00 15.02 1.48
N ASN A 46 -10.56 14.29 0.51
CA ASN A 46 -9.77 13.60 -0.52
C ASN A 46 -8.76 14.50 -1.24
N GLU A 47 -9.14 15.74 -1.56
CA GLU A 47 -8.27 16.71 -2.26
C GLU A 47 -7.33 17.47 -1.32
N ASN A 48 -7.58 17.40 -0.01
CA ASN A 48 -6.83 18.12 1.01
C ASN A 48 -5.82 17.23 1.76
N ILE A 49 -5.60 16.01 1.29
CA ILE A 49 -4.61 15.11 1.91
C ILE A 49 -3.22 15.50 1.43
N GLU A 50 -2.40 15.98 2.35
CA GLU A 50 -1.02 16.38 2.07
C GLU A 50 0.00 15.33 2.52
N LYS A 51 -0.36 14.50 3.52
CA LYS A 51 0.55 13.51 4.07
C LYS A 51 -0.22 12.29 4.58
N ILE A 52 0.36 11.12 4.38
CA ILE A 52 -0.13 9.86 4.92
C ILE A 52 1.03 9.17 5.62
N ILE A 53 0.81 8.77 6.87
CA ILE A 53 1.79 8.03 7.66
C ILE A 53 1.23 6.62 7.85
N ILE A 54 1.96 5.62 7.39
CA ILE A 54 1.64 4.21 7.58
C ILE A 54 2.65 3.65 8.57
N GLN A 55 2.19 3.31 9.75
CA GLN A 55 3.03 2.83 10.84
C GLN A 55 2.67 1.39 11.18
N SER A 56 3.67 0.53 11.22
CA SER A 56 3.62 -0.80 11.85
C SER A 56 4.52 -0.80 13.09
N PRO A 57 4.46 -1.84 13.94
CA PRO A 57 5.31 -1.91 15.14
C PRO A 57 6.82 -1.75 14.87
N GLN A 58 7.27 -2.09 13.66
CA GLN A 58 8.69 -2.14 13.31
C GLN A 58 9.13 -1.08 12.30
N LYS A 59 8.19 -0.38 11.66
CA LYS A 59 8.49 0.46 10.50
C LYS A 59 7.48 1.59 10.33
N ILE A 60 7.98 2.74 9.97
CA ILE A 60 7.17 3.91 9.58
C ILE A 60 7.46 4.21 8.12
N LEU A 61 6.41 4.46 7.36
CA LEU A 61 6.46 4.93 6.00
C LEU A 61 5.64 6.22 5.92
N VAL A 62 6.20 7.22 5.27
CA VAL A 62 5.59 8.55 5.11
C VAL A 62 5.44 8.83 3.62
N LEU A 63 4.20 9.03 3.18
CA LEU A 63 3.88 9.59 1.88
C LEU A 63 3.60 11.07 2.06
N LYS A 64 4.22 11.93 1.27
CA LYS A 64 4.05 13.39 1.38
C LYS A 64 3.88 14.01 0.00
N SER A 65 2.92 14.93 -0.10
CA SER A 65 2.73 15.76 -1.28
C SER A 65 3.83 16.82 -1.36
N GLU A 66 4.55 16.85 -2.48
CA GLU A 66 5.62 17.79 -2.80
C GLU A 66 5.25 18.52 -4.10
N GLY A 67 4.18 19.31 -4.06
CA GLY A 67 3.61 20.00 -5.22
C GLY A 67 2.96 19.02 -6.21
N LYS A 68 3.48 18.92 -7.43
CA LYS A 68 2.98 17.96 -8.43
C LYS A 68 3.39 16.51 -8.18
N TRP A 69 4.34 16.28 -7.29
CA TRP A 69 4.91 14.99 -6.96
C TRP A 69 4.45 14.51 -5.58
N TRP A 70 4.60 13.22 -5.37
CA TRP A 70 4.56 12.61 -4.05
C TRP A 70 5.92 12.03 -3.73
N SER A 71 6.32 12.12 -2.48
CA SER A 71 7.49 11.41 -1.95
C SER A 71 7.06 10.26 -1.05
N CYS A 72 7.88 9.22 -1.00
CA CYS A 72 7.80 8.14 -0.04
C CYS A 72 9.09 8.10 0.77
N GLU A 73 8.98 8.14 2.09
CA GLU A 73 10.13 8.06 2.99
C GLU A 73 9.96 6.89 3.94
N SER A 74 10.99 6.06 4.07
CA SER A 74 11.01 4.91 4.98
C SER A 74 12.44 4.48 5.27
N ARG A 75 12.81 4.35 6.55
CA ARG A 75 14.15 3.90 6.99
C ARG A 75 15.31 4.70 6.38
N GLY A 76 15.18 6.02 6.33
CA GLY A 76 16.19 6.90 5.73
C GLY A 76 16.13 7.01 4.21
N ILE A 77 15.46 6.09 3.52
CA ILE A 77 15.26 6.14 2.07
C ILE A 77 14.14 7.12 1.75
N LYS A 78 14.39 8.07 0.87
CA LYS A 78 13.41 8.98 0.31
C LYS A 78 13.40 8.87 -1.21
N ILE A 79 12.22 8.65 -1.80
CA ILE A 79 12.04 8.43 -3.23
C ILE A 79 10.80 9.17 -3.76
N PHE A 80 10.69 9.28 -5.07
CA PHE A 80 9.44 9.65 -5.71
C PHE A 80 8.41 8.53 -5.60
N ALA A 81 7.21 8.87 -5.13
CA ALA A 81 6.09 7.94 -5.03
C ALA A 81 5.17 8.04 -6.25
N ASP A 82 4.64 6.90 -6.70
CA ASP A 82 3.66 6.84 -7.79
C ASP A 82 2.34 7.48 -7.36
N LYS A 83 2.07 8.64 -7.97
CA LYS A 83 0.85 9.41 -7.72
C LYS A 83 -0.43 8.60 -7.96
N LYS A 84 -0.42 7.65 -8.90
CA LYS A 84 -1.59 6.82 -9.21
C LYS A 84 -1.87 5.87 -8.04
N ILE A 85 -0.83 5.24 -7.48
CA ILE A 85 -0.95 4.35 -6.32
C ILE A 85 -1.44 5.14 -5.11
N VAL A 86 -0.82 6.30 -4.82
CA VAL A 86 -1.23 7.18 -3.72
C VAL A 86 -2.68 7.64 -3.90
N SER A 87 -3.06 8.10 -5.10
CA SER A 87 -4.43 8.53 -5.39
C SER A 87 -5.46 7.39 -5.24
N ASN A 88 -5.12 6.18 -5.66
CA ASN A 88 -6.00 5.03 -5.46
C ASN A 88 -6.16 4.70 -3.97
N PHE A 89 -5.09 4.80 -3.20
CA PHE A 89 -5.16 4.58 -1.76
C PHE A 89 -6.03 5.65 -1.06
N THR A 90 -5.84 6.93 -1.37
CA THR A 90 -6.68 8.00 -0.80
C THR A 90 -8.15 7.86 -1.19
N LYS A 91 -8.43 7.52 -2.45
CA LYS A 91 -9.78 7.21 -2.91
C LYS A 91 -10.39 6.04 -2.16
N ASN A 92 -9.61 4.98 -1.92
CA ASN A 92 -10.06 3.85 -1.13
C ASN A 92 -10.37 4.24 0.33
N LEU A 93 -9.55 5.08 0.96
CA LEU A 93 -9.82 5.56 2.32
C LEU A 93 -11.11 6.42 2.39
N THR A 94 -11.39 7.20 1.36
CA THR A 94 -12.54 8.13 1.30
C THR A 94 -13.78 7.55 0.64
N LYS A 95 -13.72 6.34 0.09
CA LYS A 95 -14.87 5.65 -0.53
C LYS A 95 -15.91 5.26 0.52
N ILE A 96 -17.18 5.56 0.25
CA ILE A 96 -18.31 5.07 1.05
C ILE A 96 -18.49 3.57 0.79
N ARG A 97 -18.60 2.79 1.87
CA ARG A 97 -18.70 1.33 1.84
C ARG A 97 -19.58 0.81 2.97
N ASN A 98 -19.97 -0.45 2.88
CA ASN A 98 -20.59 -1.14 4.01
C ASN A 98 -19.49 -1.46 5.04
N MET A 99 -19.78 -1.11 6.29
CA MET A 99 -18.93 -1.42 7.44
C MET A 99 -19.79 -2.19 8.43
N TYR A 100 -19.31 -3.33 8.87
CA TYR A 100 -20.02 -4.23 9.78
C TYR A 100 -19.43 -4.07 11.18
N GLU A 101 -20.28 -3.71 12.13
CA GLU A 101 -19.89 -3.60 13.53
C GLU A 101 -19.62 -4.99 14.09
N ILE A 102 -18.40 -5.20 14.61
CA ILE A 102 -17.97 -6.50 15.18
C ILE A 102 -17.68 -6.41 16.68
N SER A 103 -17.44 -5.22 17.21
CA SER A 103 -17.31 -4.95 18.64
C SER A 103 -17.50 -3.47 18.94
N ASP A 104 -18.02 -3.16 20.13
CA ASP A 104 -18.20 -1.80 20.67
C ASP A 104 -17.41 -1.59 21.99
N SER A 105 -16.49 -2.50 22.30
CA SER A 105 -15.76 -2.52 23.56
C SER A 105 -14.25 -2.33 23.43
N THR A 106 -13.64 -1.84 24.48
CA THR A 106 -12.16 -1.71 24.58
C THR A 106 -11.49 -3.08 24.55
N ASN A 107 -12.10 -4.10 25.17
CA ASN A 107 -11.59 -5.48 25.12
C ASN A 107 -11.63 -6.04 23.70
N GLY A 108 -12.70 -5.78 22.94
CA GLY A 108 -12.79 -6.17 21.54
C GLY A 108 -11.69 -5.53 20.68
N ARG A 109 -11.32 -4.28 20.93
CA ARG A 109 -10.16 -3.66 20.25
C ARG A 109 -8.85 -4.40 20.53
N LEU A 110 -8.64 -4.83 21.77
CA LEU A 110 -7.44 -5.58 22.16
C LEU A 110 -7.42 -6.96 21.50
N GLU A 111 -8.53 -7.68 21.53
CA GLU A 111 -8.69 -9.01 20.93
C GLU A 111 -8.49 -8.99 19.42
N LEU A 112 -8.96 -7.93 18.75
CA LEU A 112 -8.81 -7.72 17.31
C LEU A 112 -7.45 -7.10 16.92
N GLY A 113 -6.55 -6.88 17.88
CA GLY A 113 -5.23 -6.28 17.64
C GLY A 113 -5.28 -4.82 17.18
N LEU A 114 -6.37 -4.09 17.43
CA LEU A 114 -6.59 -2.69 17.00
C LEU A 114 -6.05 -1.69 18.02
N ILE A 115 -4.84 -1.94 18.54
CA ILE A 115 -4.13 -1.13 19.52
C ILE A 115 -2.72 -0.79 19.04
N GLU A 116 -2.13 0.25 19.62
CA GLU A 116 -0.72 0.56 19.37
C GLU A 116 0.18 -0.63 19.73
N GLY A 117 1.18 -0.88 18.89
CA GLY A 117 2.08 -2.02 19.03
C GLY A 117 1.62 -3.30 18.34
N SER A 118 0.35 -3.44 17.95
CA SER A 118 -0.19 -4.59 17.20
C SER A 118 -0.76 -4.18 15.85
N ALA A 119 -1.53 -3.09 15.81
CA ALA A 119 -2.18 -2.61 14.60
C ALA A 119 -1.20 -2.01 13.60
N GLN A 120 -1.58 -2.02 12.33
CA GLN A 120 -1.08 -1.06 11.36
C GLN A 120 -1.88 0.24 11.48
N ILE A 121 -1.20 1.35 11.69
CA ILE A 121 -1.82 2.65 11.94
C ILE A 121 -1.66 3.51 10.70
N VAL A 122 -2.77 4.03 10.18
CA VAL A 122 -2.78 5.00 9.09
C VAL A 122 -3.21 6.35 9.64
N THR A 123 -2.31 7.33 9.60
CA THR A 123 -2.61 8.71 9.94
C THR A 123 -2.68 9.54 8.68
N VAL A 124 -3.84 10.15 8.44
CA VAL A 124 -4.08 11.04 7.30
C VAL A 124 -3.99 12.47 7.79
N VAL A 125 -3.16 13.26 7.13
CA VAL A 125 -2.83 14.63 7.50
C VAL A 125 -3.15 15.55 6.33
N GLY A 126 -3.84 16.63 6.63
CA GLY A 126 -4.18 17.69 5.69
C GLY A 126 -3.32 18.93 5.88
N PRO A 127 -3.79 20.09 5.36
CA PRO A 127 -3.08 21.35 5.42
C PRO A 127 -2.67 21.75 6.83
N ASN A 128 -1.52 22.39 6.94
CA ASN A 128 -0.95 22.87 8.19
C ASN A 128 -0.71 21.77 9.25
N GLY A 129 -0.54 20.53 8.81
CA GLY A 129 -0.29 19.41 9.72
C GLY A 129 -1.51 18.92 10.49
N LYS A 130 -2.72 19.36 10.13
CA LYS A 130 -3.97 18.94 10.78
C LYS A 130 -4.20 17.44 10.56
N ILE A 131 -4.33 16.67 11.63
CA ILE A 131 -4.73 15.27 11.56
C ILE A 131 -6.21 15.21 11.16
N LEU A 132 -6.50 14.65 9.99
CA LEU A 132 -7.84 14.45 9.44
C LEU A 132 -8.45 13.15 9.95
N SER A 133 -7.63 12.11 10.07
CA SER A 133 -8.04 10.80 10.57
C SER A 133 -6.85 10.01 11.06
N LYS A 134 -7.06 9.16 12.08
CA LYS A 134 -6.11 8.13 12.52
C LYS A 134 -6.87 6.82 12.68
N LEU A 135 -6.46 5.82 11.92
CA LEU A 135 -7.14 4.54 11.76
C LEU A 135 -6.20 3.42 12.19
N TYR A 136 -6.75 2.45 12.89
CA TYR A 136 -6.06 1.23 13.32
C TYR A 136 -6.61 0.08 12.48
N PHE A 137 -5.74 -0.60 11.76
CA PHE A 137 -6.05 -1.78 10.96
C PHE A 137 -5.48 -3.02 11.64
N GLY A 138 -6.33 -4.00 11.89
CA GLY A 138 -5.96 -5.28 12.47
C GLY A 138 -5.45 -6.26 11.41
N ALA A 139 -5.41 -7.54 11.79
CA ALA A 139 -5.06 -8.59 10.86
C ALA A 139 -6.10 -8.70 9.74
N SER A 140 -5.63 -8.86 8.51
CA SER A 140 -6.51 -9.23 7.39
C SER A 140 -6.73 -10.73 7.39
N ASP A 141 -7.96 -11.16 7.21
CA ASP A 141 -8.23 -12.55 6.88
C ASP A 141 -7.90 -12.78 5.41
N SER A 142 -6.89 -13.60 5.17
CA SER A 142 -6.42 -13.92 3.81
C SER A 142 -7.46 -14.67 2.97
N LEU A 143 -8.50 -15.22 3.58
CA LEU A 143 -9.55 -15.99 2.91
C LEU A 143 -10.77 -15.14 2.55
N SER A 144 -11.04 -14.06 3.28
CA SER A 144 -12.29 -13.30 3.15
C SER A 144 -12.15 -11.92 2.50
N SER A 145 -10.94 -11.48 2.15
CA SER A 145 -10.68 -10.10 1.67
C SER A 145 -11.23 -9.02 2.62
N ARG A 146 -11.39 -9.36 3.90
CA ARG A 146 -11.91 -8.48 4.94
C ARG A 146 -10.81 -8.05 5.87
N ILE A 147 -10.93 -6.83 6.36
CA ILE A 147 -9.99 -6.28 7.34
C ILE A 147 -10.75 -5.60 8.46
N THR A 148 -10.25 -5.77 9.67
CA THR A 148 -10.79 -5.07 10.83
C THR A 148 -10.19 -3.67 10.92
N VAL A 149 -11.02 -2.69 11.31
CA VAL A 149 -10.61 -1.29 11.42
C VAL A 149 -11.31 -0.59 12.57
N ALA A 150 -10.59 0.31 13.24
CA ALA A 150 -11.16 1.24 14.21
C ALA A 150 -10.56 2.63 14.07
N ALA A 151 -11.36 3.66 14.33
CA ALA A 151 -10.85 5.03 14.47
C ALA A 151 -10.17 5.22 15.83
N GLU A 152 -9.23 6.16 15.93
CA GLU A 152 -8.51 6.46 17.19
C GLU A 152 -9.45 6.70 18.37
N LYS A 153 -10.43 7.59 18.19
CA LYS A 153 -11.36 8.00 19.24
C LYS A 153 -12.62 7.13 19.34
N GLY A 154 -12.77 6.15 18.45
CA GLY A 154 -13.94 5.27 18.42
C GLY A 154 -13.77 4.05 19.32
N LYS A 155 -14.84 3.64 20.03
CA LYS A 155 -14.88 2.33 20.70
C LYS A 155 -15.26 1.22 19.73
N ILE A 156 -16.01 1.56 18.68
CA ILE A 156 -16.57 0.60 17.73
C ILE A 156 -15.48 0.11 16.80
N CYS A 157 -15.42 -1.19 16.65
CA CYS A 157 -14.59 -1.88 15.69
C CYS A 157 -15.44 -2.37 14.52
N TYR A 158 -14.97 -2.15 13.34
CA TYR A 158 -15.67 -2.52 12.11
C TYR A 158 -14.87 -3.54 11.32
N GLU A 159 -15.55 -4.35 10.54
CA GLU A 159 -15.00 -5.13 9.44
C GLU A 159 -15.42 -4.50 8.12
N THR A 160 -14.52 -4.41 7.15
CA THR A 160 -14.81 -3.93 5.79
C THR A 160 -14.47 -5.00 4.76
N GLU A 161 -15.19 -5.02 3.65
CA GLU A 161 -14.98 -5.99 2.55
C GLU A 161 -13.84 -5.59 1.61
N ASP A 162 -13.31 -4.37 1.71
CA ASP A 162 -12.22 -3.91 0.86
C ASP A 162 -10.86 -4.37 1.44
N ASP A 163 -10.05 -5.00 0.58
CA ASP A 163 -8.70 -5.41 0.94
C ASP A 163 -7.73 -4.21 0.91
N PHE A 164 -7.30 -3.80 2.08
CA PHE A 164 -6.24 -2.80 2.26
C PHE A 164 -4.84 -3.42 2.41
N SER A 165 -4.72 -4.74 2.48
CA SER A 165 -3.48 -5.43 2.83
C SER A 165 -2.32 -5.03 1.92
N VAL A 166 -2.58 -4.84 0.63
CA VAL A 166 -1.58 -4.41 -0.34
C VAL A 166 -1.11 -2.97 -0.08
N CYS A 167 -2.06 -2.07 0.21
CA CYS A 167 -1.76 -0.64 0.45
C CYS A 167 -1.17 -0.38 1.83
N LEU A 168 -1.38 -1.28 2.79
CA LEU A 168 -0.83 -1.17 4.13
C LEU A 168 0.61 -1.73 4.22
N LYS A 169 1.15 -2.25 3.12
CA LYS A 169 2.55 -2.67 3.09
C LYS A 169 3.45 -1.48 3.33
N ASN A 170 4.27 -1.60 4.38
CA ASN A 170 5.31 -0.63 4.71
C ASN A 170 6.55 -0.84 3.83
N ASP A 171 6.38 -0.97 2.50
CA ASP A 171 7.45 -1.20 1.56
C ASP A 171 7.56 -0.03 0.57
N ALA A 172 8.71 0.65 0.58
CA ALA A 172 8.97 1.75 -0.32
C ALA A 172 8.89 1.33 -1.80
N ASN A 173 9.26 0.07 -2.13
CA ASN A 173 9.15 -0.43 -3.50
C ASN A 173 7.71 -0.41 -4.02
N PHE A 174 6.73 -0.72 -3.16
CA PHE A 174 5.32 -0.69 -3.56
C PHE A 174 4.88 0.72 -3.99
N TRP A 175 5.43 1.74 -3.32
CA TRP A 175 5.05 3.13 -3.55
C TRP A 175 5.90 3.83 -4.61
N SER A 176 7.05 3.25 -5.01
CA SER A 176 7.97 3.86 -5.98
C SER A 176 7.33 3.99 -7.37
N ILE A 177 7.77 5.00 -8.12
CA ILE A 177 7.50 5.08 -9.56
C ILE A 177 8.33 4.02 -10.24
N PRO A 178 7.72 3.04 -10.93
CA PRO A 178 8.49 1.91 -11.47
C PRO A 178 9.34 2.27 -12.69
N GLU A 179 8.98 3.29 -13.45
CA GLU A 179 9.72 3.73 -14.64
C GLU A 179 11.02 4.44 -14.23
N ILE A 180 12.14 4.09 -14.88
CA ILE A 180 13.44 4.71 -14.63
C ILE A 180 13.41 6.19 -15.06
N PHE A 181 12.87 6.46 -16.26
CA PHE A 181 12.80 7.80 -16.86
C PHE A 181 11.38 8.36 -16.77
N PHE A 182 10.90 8.71 -15.58
CA PHE A 182 9.52 9.13 -15.35
C PHE A 182 9.29 10.64 -15.39
N ALA A 183 10.34 11.44 -15.15
CA ALA A 183 10.18 12.87 -14.94
C ALA A 183 10.07 13.67 -16.25
N ILE A 184 10.74 13.21 -17.31
CA ILE A 184 10.82 13.89 -18.61
C ILE A 184 10.17 13.00 -19.68
N LYS A 185 8.98 13.38 -20.12
CA LYS A 185 8.22 12.62 -21.14
C LYS A 185 8.65 12.93 -22.58
N ASN A 186 9.08 14.16 -22.84
CA ASN A 186 9.49 14.63 -24.16
C ASN A 186 10.89 15.26 -24.04
N PRO A 187 11.96 14.47 -24.05
CA PRO A 187 13.31 14.99 -23.94
C PRO A 187 13.71 15.78 -25.19
N SER A 188 14.30 16.96 -24.99
CA SER A 188 14.73 17.85 -26.07
C SER A 188 16.11 17.49 -26.64
N ASN A 189 16.90 16.73 -25.91
CA ASN A 189 18.28 16.42 -26.23
C ASN A 189 18.50 15.04 -26.88
N LEU A 190 17.45 14.24 -27.02
CA LEU A 190 17.54 12.92 -27.65
C LEU A 190 16.81 12.93 -29.00
N ARG A 191 17.50 12.45 -30.03
CA ARG A 191 16.92 12.22 -31.36
C ARG A 191 16.62 10.73 -31.53
N LEU A 192 15.57 10.27 -30.88
CA LEU A 192 15.10 8.90 -30.95
C LEU A 192 13.90 8.77 -31.86
N SER A 193 13.69 7.59 -32.45
CA SER A 193 12.41 7.26 -33.04
C SER A 193 11.30 7.27 -31.98
N SER A 194 10.05 7.44 -32.38
CA SER A 194 8.92 7.37 -31.43
C SER A 194 8.86 6.02 -30.71
N ALA A 195 9.23 4.94 -31.38
CA ALA A 195 9.26 3.60 -30.79
C ALA A 195 10.37 3.46 -29.74
N ASP A 196 11.58 3.97 -30.02
CA ASP A 196 12.70 3.92 -29.08
C ASP A 196 12.46 4.82 -27.87
N LEU A 197 11.89 6.01 -28.09
CA LEU A 197 11.49 6.89 -27.00
C LEU A 197 10.45 6.23 -26.09
N HIS A 198 9.42 5.62 -26.67
CA HIS A 198 8.42 4.88 -25.90
C HIS A 198 9.08 3.74 -25.09
N THR A 199 9.99 3.00 -25.73
CA THR A 199 10.73 1.91 -25.06
C THR A 199 11.58 2.46 -23.91
N LEU A 200 12.35 3.54 -24.14
CA LEU A 200 13.16 4.18 -23.11
C LEU A 200 12.34 4.58 -21.88
N LEU A 201 11.20 5.24 -22.11
CA LEU A 201 10.31 5.72 -21.05
C LEU A 201 9.55 4.59 -20.34
N SER A 202 9.48 3.40 -20.93
CA SER A 202 8.85 2.22 -20.33
C SER A 202 9.81 1.32 -19.56
N LEU A 203 11.13 1.60 -19.58
CA LEU A 203 12.11 0.83 -18.82
C LEU A 203 11.85 0.95 -17.32
N ARG A 204 11.87 -0.18 -16.63
CA ARG A 204 11.52 -0.25 -15.20
C ARG A 204 12.70 -0.72 -14.37
N HIS A 205 12.78 -0.19 -13.16
CA HIS A 205 13.69 -0.69 -12.15
C HIS A 205 13.16 -1.98 -11.49
N GLY A 206 14.05 -2.70 -10.83
CA GLY A 206 13.70 -3.83 -9.97
C GLY A 206 13.28 -3.36 -8.57
N LYS A 207 14.10 -3.65 -7.57
CA LYS A 207 13.85 -3.24 -6.19
C LYS A 207 14.79 -2.10 -5.76
N ILE A 208 14.43 -1.42 -4.69
CA ILE A 208 15.30 -0.49 -3.99
C ILE A 208 16.38 -1.31 -3.28
N TYR A 209 17.64 -1.03 -3.58
CA TYR A 209 18.77 -1.68 -2.94
C TYR A 209 19.08 -1.07 -1.56
N GLY A 210 19.15 0.27 -1.46
CA GLY A 210 19.41 0.95 -0.22
C GLY A 210 19.50 2.47 -0.35
N GLU A 211 19.74 3.13 0.77
CA GLU A 211 19.96 4.57 0.85
C GLU A 211 21.40 4.89 0.48
N ASN A 212 21.65 5.59 -0.64
CA ASN A 212 22.98 6.00 -1.13
C ASN A 212 24.06 4.89 -1.02
N ALA A 213 23.62 3.65 -0.84
CA ALA A 213 24.46 2.50 -0.54
C ALA A 213 24.60 1.65 -1.79
N PHE A 214 25.60 1.96 -2.60
CA PHE A 214 26.00 1.05 -3.67
C PHE A 214 26.65 -0.23 -3.10
N PRO A 215 26.44 -1.38 -3.75
CA PRO A 215 27.15 -2.60 -3.37
C PRO A 215 28.66 -2.37 -3.44
N LYS A 216 29.40 -3.03 -2.56
CA LYS A 216 30.86 -3.03 -2.62
C LYS A 216 31.32 -3.45 -4.03
N ASN A 217 32.31 -2.75 -4.57
CA ASN A 217 32.85 -2.96 -5.91
C ASN A 217 31.90 -2.62 -7.08
N ALA A 218 30.82 -1.89 -6.83
CA ALA A 218 30.06 -1.29 -7.91
C ALA A 218 30.87 -0.15 -8.54
N VAL A 219 31.00 -0.16 -9.86
CA VAL A 219 31.77 0.82 -10.64
C VAL A 219 30.79 1.62 -11.49
N PHE A 220 30.98 2.94 -11.52
CA PHE A 220 30.24 3.81 -12.43
C PHE A 220 30.45 3.36 -13.88
N GLU A 221 29.36 3.27 -14.63
CA GLU A 221 29.38 2.83 -16.03
C GLU A 221 29.07 3.99 -16.97
N LYS A 222 27.93 4.63 -16.79
CA LYS A 222 27.52 5.78 -17.60
C LYS A 222 26.41 6.60 -16.95
N SER A 223 26.24 7.82 -17.45
CA SER A 223 25.14 8.71 -17.11
C SER A 223 24.25 8.95 -18.33
N VAL A 224 22.94 8.98 -18.09
CA VAL A 224 21.94 9.38 -19.09
C VAL A 224 21.18 10.58 -18.53
N THR A 225 21.20 11.69 -19.25
CA THR A 225 20.49 12.90 -18.86
C THR A 225 19.44 13.23 -19.89
N LEU A 226 18.21 13.39 -19.44
CA LEU A 226 17.08 13.88 -20.24
C LEU A 226 16.79 15.32 -19.86
N PHE A 227 16.76 16.20 -20.85
CA PHE A 227 16.36 17.60 -20.68
C PHE A 227 14.90 17.77 -21.10
N GLY A 228 14.12 18.40 -20.25
CA GLY A 228 12.73 18.75 -20.51
C GLY A 228 12.54 20.24 -20.79
N GLN A 229 11.31 20.70 -20.66
CA GLN A 229 10.97 22.12 -20.75
C GLN A 229 11.26 22.85 -19.42
N TYR A 230 11.47 24.17 -19.50
CA TYR A 230 11.66 25.04 -18.33
C TYR A 230 12.82 24.57 -17.40
N ASP A 231 13.98 24.32 -18.00
CA ASP A 231 15.22 23.90 -17.30
C ASP A 231 15.06 22.64 -16.43
N SER A 232 14.02 21.84 -16.71
CA SER A 232 13.86 20.57 -16.05
C SER A 232 14.80 19.52 -16.63
N LEU A 233 15.38 18.71 -15.78
CA LEU A 233 16.18 17.57 -16.20
C LEU A 233 15.96 16.35 -15.30
N GLN A 234 16.22 15.18 -15.87
CA GLN A 234 16.40 13.95 -15.11
C GLN A 234 17.72 13.32 -15.51
N ARG A 235 18.60 13.13 -14.55
CA ARG A 235 19.87 12.42 -14.70
C ARG A 235 19.78 11.09 -14.00
N VAL A 236 20.20 10.03 -14.68
CA VAL A 236 20.26 8.67 -14.17
C VAL A 236 21.70 8.17 -14.35
N ASP A 237 22.36 7.87 -13.24
CA ASP A 237 23.73 7.39 -13.18
C ASP A 237 23.72 5.88 -12.96
N PHE A 238 24.22 5.11 -13.94
CA PHE A 238 24.26 3.66 -13.92
C PHE A 238 25.61 3.15 -13.42
N TYR A 239 25.54 2.07 -12.64
CA TYR A 239 26.67 1.38 -12.05
C TYR A 239 26.56 -0.12 -12.32
N LYS A 240 27.68 -0.79 -12.43
CA LYS A 240 27.73 -2.25 -12.55
C LYS A 240 28.62 -2.86 -11.50
N ARG A 241 28.32 -4.09 -11.11
CA ARG A 241 29.14 -4.93 -10.26
C ARG A 241 29.32 -6.29 -10.91
N LYS A 242 30.58 -6.76 -10.96
CA LYS A 242 30.88 -8.13 -11.40
C LYS A 242 30.65 -9.11 -10.26
N THR A 243 29.90 -10.17 -10.55
CA THR A 243 29.64 -11.29 -9.65
C THR A 243 30.15 -12.59 -10.25
N GLN A 244 30.00 -13.71 -9.56
CA GLN A 244 30.36 -15.02 -10.09
C GLN A 244 29.42 -15.46 -11.24
N GLU A 245 28.19 -14.97 -11.26
CA GLU A 245 27.15 -15.32 -12.23
C GLU A 245 27.02 -14.32 -13.38
N GLY A 246 27.84 -13.22 -13.37
CA GLY A 246 27.78 -12.20 -14.42
C GLY A 246 27.88 -10.78 -13.88
N PHE A 247 27.00 -9.91 -14.35
CA PHE A 247 26.94 -8.52 -13.92
C PHE A 247 25.58 -8.19 -13.30
N GLU A 248 25.63 -7.41 -12.23
CA GLU A 248 24.47 -6.75 -11.63
C GLU A 248 24.55 -5.26 -11.92
N TYR A 249 23.38 -4.65 -12.14
CA TYR A 249 23.28 -3.25 -12.50
C TYR A 249 22.44 -2.49 -11.48
N PHE A 250 22.87 -1.27 -11.23
CA PHE A 250 22.23 -0.36 -10.28
C PHE A 250 22.17 1.04 -10.87
N TYR A 251 21.28 1.86 -10.34
CA TYR A 251 21.29 3.28 -10.66
C TYR A 251 20.90 4.14 -9.44
N SER A 252 21.32 5.39 -9.51
CA SER A 252 20.78 6.51 -8.73
C SER A 252 20.27 7.57 -9.68
N GLN A 253 19.43 8.47 -9.19
CA GLN A 253 18.83 9.50 -10.04
C GLN A 253 18.79 10.85 -9.36
N THR A 254 18.77 11.90 -10.19
CA THR A 254 18.52 13.28 -9.80
C THR A 254 17.49 13.88 -10.74
N VAL A 255 16.50 14.55 -10.19
CA VAL A 255 15.46 15.28 -10.94
C VAL A 255 15.54 16.74 -10.56
N GLU A 256 15.62 17.63 -11.54
CA GLU A 256 15.65 19.07 -11.31
C GLU A 256 14.43 19.74 -11.98
N PRO A 257 13.88 20.82 -11.41
CA PRO A 257 14.22 21.34 -10.08
C PRO A 257 13.94 20.30 -8.98
N GLN A 258 14.81 20.25 -7.98
CA GLN A 258 14.80 19.20 -6.95
C GLN A 258 13.64 19.40 -5.98
N VAL A 259 12.50 18.78 -6.25
CA VAL A 259 11.30 18.82 -5.42
C VAL A 259 11.32 17.68 -4.38
N VAL A 260 11.82 16.51 -4.78
CA VAL A 260 12.05 15.35 -3.91
C VAL A 260 13.54 15.06 -3.94
N LYS A 261 14.18 15.09 -2.78
CA LYS A 261 15.58 14.68 -2.64
C LYS A 261 15.65 13.14 -2.57
N ASP A 262 15.60 12.52 -3.76
CA ASP A 262 15.78 11.08 -3.92
C ASP A 262 17.21 10.71 -3.48
N ASN A 263 17.33 9.72 -2.59
CA ASN A 263 18.60 9.22 -2.09
C ASN A 263 18.72 7.69 -2.20
N ALA A 264 17.85 7.08 -2.98
CA ALA A 264 17.82 5.64 -3.16
C ALA A 264 18.76 5.17 -4.27
N VAL A 265 19.28 3.96 -4.09
CA VAL A 265 19.91 3.15 -5.13
C VAL A 265 18.95 2.05 -5.53
N PHE A 266 18.73 1.89 -6.82
CA PHE A 266 17.79 0.93 -7.38
C PHE A 266 18.54 -0.16 -8.14
N GLU A 267 18.02 -1.39 -8.10
CA GLU A 267 18.48 -2.47 -8.96
C GLU A 267 17.85 -2.38 -10.34
N VAL A 268 18.61 -2.79 -11.34
CA VAL A 268 18.14 -2.89 -12.74
C VAL A 268 18.43 -4.29 -13.25
N SER A 269 17.49 -4.93 -13.91
CA SER A 269 17.75 -6.22 -14.55
C SER A 269 18.73 -6.08 -15.70
N SER A 270 19.52 -7.13 -15.96
CA SER A 270 20.44 -7.16 -17.12
C SER A 270 19.71 -6.88 -18.42
N TRP A 271 18.51 -7.47 -18.60
CA TRP A 271 17.67 -7.22 -19.77
C TRP A 271 17.30 -5.73 -19.93
N THR A 272 16.88 -5.06 -18.85
CA THR A 272 16.54 -3.64 -18.87
C THR A 272 17.77 -2.80 -19.24
N TYR A 273 18.93 -3.14 -18.68
CA TYR A 273 20.17 -2.41 -18.96
C TYR A 273 20.66 -2.64 -20.40
N GLU A 274 20.62 -3.85 -20.93
CA GLU A 274 20.96 -4.18 -22.32
C GLU A 274 20.04 -3.44 -23.28
N ARG A 275 18.73 -3.42 -23.01
CA ARG A 275 17.76 -2.69 -23.83
C ARG A 275 18.04 -1.18 -23.85
N LEU A 276 18.42 -0.60 -22.70
CA LEU A 276 18.88 0.78 -22.64
C LEU A 276 20.10 1.02 -23.53
N GLN A 277 21.06 0.09 -23.53
CA GLN A 277 22.27 0.20 -24.37
C GLN A 277 21.93 0.17 -25.86
N GLU A 278 20.98 -0.63 -26.28
CA GLU A 278 20.53 -0.72 -27.67
C GLU A 278 19.87 0.59 -28.15
N ILE A 279 19.05 1.20 -27.31
CA ILE A 279 18.32 2.44 -27.65
C ILE A 279 19.28 3.65 -27.75
N LEU A 280 20.34 3.67 -26.95
CA LEU A 280 21.27 4.80 -26.84
C LEU A 280 22.54 4.66 -27.70
N LYS A 281 22.60 3.66 -28.57
CA LYS A 281 23.66 3.53 -29.60
C LYS A 281 23.41 4.51 -30.72
#